data_cfe7d8cc200858cd3e8736ab975a053e
#
_entry.id   cfe7d8cc200858cd3e8736ab975a053e
#
_cell.length_a   1.000
_cell.length_b   1.000
_cell.length_c   1.000
_cell.angle_alpha   90.00
_cell.angle_beta   90.00
_cell.angle_gamma   90.00
#
_symmetry.space_group_name_H-M   'P 1'
#
loop_
_entity.id
_entity.type
_entity.pdbx_description
1 polymer ?
#
loop_
_entity_poly.entity_id
_entity_poly.type
_entity_poly.pdbx_seq_one_letter_code
_entity_poly.pdbx_strand_id
1 'polypeptide(L)'
;MIVTEILGNLHDADAAGAYEGHHRERVVLPSADLAKRIQRVRTDHGTEIGIRLSPGAADLRDGDILAAQPPEGTTRGNLIVVSVEATDVLVIAPRTVGEALFTAHSLGNRHLQAQFFGAESEFGRAAGQDVMVCQYDHTVRDFLDRHGVPYTREERVMAVPFRHAEHTH
;
A
#
# COMPACT_ATOMS: atom_id res chain seq x y z
N MET A 1 -21.82 -5.42 10.02
CA MET A 1 -20.82 -6.41 10.49
C MET A 1 -19.64 -5.66 11.08
N ILE A 2 -19.01 -6.19 12.16
CA ILE A 2 -17.79 -5.61 12.76
C ILE A 2 -16.66 -6.64 12.58
N VAL A 3 -15.54 -6.20 12.03
CA VAL A 3 -14.31 -6.97 11.83
C VAL A 3 -13.31 -6.54 12.89
N THR A 4 -12.81 -7.49 13.67
CA THR A 4 -11.87 -7.24 14.78
C THR A 4 -10.48 -7.83 14.54
N GLU A 5 -10.32 -8.67 13.52
CA GLU A 5 -9.08 -9.33 13.14
C GLU A 5 -9.01 -9.52 11.62
N ILE A 6 -7.79 -9.69 11.11
CA ILE A 6 -7.51 -10.06 9.73
C ILE A 6 -7.40 -11.58 9.69
N LEU A 7 -8.20 -12.25 8.86
CA LEU A 7 -8.26 -13.71 8.79
C LEU A 7 -7.10 -14.34 8.00
N GLY A 8 -6.40 -13.56 7.21
CA GLY A 8 -5.30 -13.97 6.34
C GLY A 8 -5.16 -13.01 5.16
N ASN A 9 -4.31 -13.35 4.20
CA ASN A 9 -4.13 -12.55 2.99
C ASN A 9 -4.14 -13.44 1.74
N LEU A 10 -4.86 -13.04 0.70
CA LEU A 10 -4.98 -13.81 -0.53
C LEU A 10 -3.67 -14.00 -1.30
N HIS A 11 -2.67 -13.16 -1.03
CA HIS A 11 -1.35 -13.26 -1.65
C HIS A 11 -0.41 -14.21 -0.90
N ASP A 12 -0.81 -14.67 0.30
CA ASP A 12 -0.05 -15.65 1.06
C ASP A 12 -0.35 -17.06 0.52
N ALA A 13 0.70 -17.90 0.38
CA ALA A 13 0.60 -19.21 -0.27
C ALA A 13 -0.44 -20.13 0.38
N ASP A 14 -0.60 -20.06 1.70
CA ASP A 14 -1.53 -20.91 2.46
C ASP A 14 -3.00 -20.52 2.26
N ALA A 15 -3.28 -19.27 1.92
CA ALA A 15 -4.64 -18.77 1.76
C ALA A 15 -5.18 -18.95 0.33
N ALA A 16 -4.31 -18.97 -0.68
CA ALA A 16 -4.70 -18.97 -2.08
C ALA A 16 -5.60 -20.18 -2.46
N GLY A 17 -5.33 -21.37 -1.88
CA GLY A 17 -6.10 -22.59 -2.14
C GLY A 17 -7.37 -22.72 -1.30
N ALA A 18 -7.38 -22.18 -0.07
CA ALA A 18 -8.48 -22.35 0.88
C ALA A 18 -9.79 -21.67 0.42
N TYR A 19 -9.68 -20.63 -0.40
CA TYR A 19 -10.79 -19.79 -0.82
C TYR A 19 -11.05 -19.82 -2.33
N GLU A 20 -10.57 -20.86 -2.99
CA GLU A 20 -10.81 -21.03 -4.42
C GLU A 20 -12.33 -21.17 -4.71
N GLY A 21 -12.81 -20.42 -5.69
CA GLY A 21 -14.23 -20.44 -6.08
C GLY A 21 -15.17 -19.60 -5.21
N HIS A 22 -14.69 -18.97 -4.14
CA HIS A 22 -15.50 -18.01 -3.38
C HIS A 22 -15.80 -16.76 -4.20
N HIS A 23 -16.99 -16.20 -4.00
CA HIS A 23 -17.29 -14.84 -4.45
C HIS A 23 -16.47 -13.84 -3.64
N ARG A 24 -16.06 -12.73 -4.25
CA ARG A 24 -15.25 -11.70 -3.59
C ARG A 24 -15.94 -10.36 -3.65
N GLU A 25 -16.24 -9.81 -2.50
CA GLU A 25 -16.58 -8.40 -2.33
C GLU A 25 -15.32 -7.63 -1.91
N ARG A 26 -15.10 -6.47 -2.50
CA ARG A 26 -13.91 -5.67 -2.25
C ARG A 26 -14.23 -4.44 -1.42
N VAL A 27 -13.42 -4.24 -0.39
CA VAL A 27 -13.30 -2.96 0.33
C VAL A 27 -12.15 -2.21 -0.29
N VAL A 28 -12.46 -1.21 -1.11
CA VAL A 28 -11.45 -0.41 -1.81
C VAL A 28 -10.99 0.72 -0.89
N LEU A 29 -9.68 0.77 -0.61
CA LEU A 29 -9.06 1.73 0.31
C LEU A 29 -7.88 2.45 -0.34
N PRO A 30 -7.76 3.78 -0.15
CA PRO A 30 -6.51 4.46 -0.45
C PRO A 30 -5.41 3.99 0.51
N SER A 31 -4.16 4.00 0.08
CA SER A 31 -3.02 3.53 0.88
C SER A 31 -2.90 4.24 2.25
N ALA A 32 -3.28 5.51 2.34
CA ALA A 32 -3.29 6.27 3.58
C ALA A 32 -4.25 5.72 4.66
N ASP A 33 -5.28 4.96 4.25
CA ASP A 33 -6.28 4.41 5.16
C ASP A 33 -5.90 3.05 5.72
N LEU A 34 -4.88 2.40 5.21
CA LEU A 34 -4.41 1.08 5.65
C LEU A 34 -3.95 1.07 7.11
N ALA A 35 -3.42 2.18 7.61
CA ALA A 35 -2.99 2.32 9.00
C ALA A 35 -4.13 2.60 10.00
N LYS A 36 -5.35 2.87 9.51
CA LYS A 36 -6.49 3.17 10.38
C LYS A 36 -7.02 1.90 11.04
N ARG A 37 -6.92 1.85 12.36
CA ARG A 37 -7.41 0.72 13.18
C ARG A 37 -8.92 0.71 13.35
N ILE A 38 -9.55 1.87 13.26
CA ILE A 38 -11.00 2.03 13.40
C ILE A 38 -11.48 2.82 12.21
N GLN A 39 -12.32 2.19 11.39
CA GLN A 39 -12.92 2.85 10.23
C GLN A 39 -14.23 2.15 9.83
N ARG A 40 -15.12 2.91 9.22
CA ARG A 40 -16.33 2.39 8.58
C ARG A 40 -16.11 2.43 7.07
N VAL A 41 -16.34 1.31 6.45
CA VAL A 41 -16.12 1.11 5.01
C VAL A 41 -17.33 0.44 4.38
N ARG A 42 -17.38 0.46 3.05
CA ARG A 42 -18.42 -0.21 2.27
C ARG A 42 -17.76 -1.03 1.17
N THR A 43 -18.27 -2.24 0.94
CA THR A 43 -17.82 -3.05 -0.19
C THR A 43 -18.34 -2.50 -1.52
N ASP A 44 -17.75 -2.95 -2.62
CA ASP A 44 -18.24 -2.70 -3.99
C ASP A 44 -19.66 -3.25 -4.25
N HIS A 45 -20.18 -4.11 -3.38
CA HIS A 45 -21.55 -4.60 -3.37
C HIS A 45 -22.48 -3.84 -2.42
N GLY A 46 -21.94 -2.82 -1.71
CA GLY A 46 -22.73 -1.97 -0.82
C GLY A 46 -22.83 -2.47 0.63
N THR A 47 -22.18 -3.58 0.99
CA THR A 47 -22.16 -4.10 2.36
C THR A 47 -21.37 -3.15 3.28
N GLU A 48 -22.01 -2.69 4.35
CA GLU A 48 -21.36 -1.83 5.37
C GLU A 48 -20.59 -2.66 6.39
N ILE A 49 -19.34 -2.26 6.65
CA ILE A 49 -18.43 -2.93 7.56
C ILE A 49 -17.77 -1.90 8.49
N GLY A 50 -17.78 -2.20 9.78
CA GLY A 50 -16.95 -1.51 10.76
C GLY A 50 -15.67 -2.32 10.98
N ILE A 51 -14.52 -1.76 10.67
CA ILE A 51 -13.21 -2.32 11.01
C ILE A 51 -12.81 -1.76 12.37
N ARG A 52 -12.45 -2.63 13.31
CA ARG A 52 -11.99 -2.27 14.66
C ARG A 52 -10.86 -3.21 15.07
N LEU A 53 -9.67 -2.96 14.56
CA LEU A 53 -8.49 -3.75 14.90
C LEU A 53 -7.90 -3.33 16.23
N SER A 54 -7.25 -4.27 16.93
CA SER A 54 -6.54 -4.01 18.17
C SER A 54 -5.34 -3.06 17.95
N PRO A 55 -4.89 -2.31 18.97
CA PRO A 55 -3.74 -1.40 18.83
C PRO A 55 -2.44 -2.07 18.35
N GLY A 56 -2.25 -3.36 18.64
CA GLY A 56 -1.07 -4.13 18.22
C GLY A 56 -1.25 -4.91 16.91
N ALA A 57 -2.40 -4.82 16.23
CA ALA A 57 -2.59 -5.52 14.96
C ALA A 57 -1.70 -4.92 13.86
N ALA A 58 -1.33 -5.72 12.88
CA ALA A 58 -0.66 -5.22 11.67
C ALA A 58 -1.55 -4.22 10.91
N ASP A 59 -0.94 -3.36 10.10
CA ASP A 59 -1.70 -2.54 9.15
C ASP A 59 -2.39 -3.41 8.13
N LEU A 60 -3.50 -2.90 7.59
CA LEU A 60 -4.16 -3.53 6.45
C LEU A 60 -3.24 -3.53 5.22
N ARG A 61 -3.33 -4.61 4.43
CA ARG A 61 -2.60 -4.76 3.17
C ARG A 61 -3.57 -5.14 2.05
N ASP A 62 -3.16 -4.90 0.83
CA ASP A 62 -3.88 -5.45 -0.33
C ASP A 62 -4.01 -6.98 -0.20
N GLY A 63 -5.20 -7.49 -0.51
CA GLY A 63 -5.51 -8.91 -0.38
C GLY A 63 -5.92 -9.38 1.02
N ASP A 64 -5.91 -8.54 2.06
CA ASP A 64 -6.32 -8.94 3.41
C ASP A 64 -7.79 -9.37 3.44
N ILE A 65 -8.05 -10.52 4.05
CA ILE A 65 -9.37 -11.11 4.20
C ILE A 65 -9.98 -10.60 5.51
N LEU A 66 -11.03 -9.80 5.39
CA LEU A 66 -11.74 -9.21 6.52
C LEU A 66 -12.87 -10.09 7.04
N ALA A 67 -13.49 -10.88 6.16
CA ALA A 67 -14.53 -11.84 6.52
C ALA A 67 -14.58 -12.95 5.49
N ALA A 68 -14.94 -14.14 5.95
CA ALA A 68 -15.17 -15.31 5.13
C ALA A 68 -16.49 -15.96 5.54
N GLN A 69 -17.39 -16.19 4.58
CA GLN A 69 -18.59 -16.97 4.74
C GLN A 69 -18.42 -18.27 3.95
N PRO A 70 -18.60 -19.44 4.59
CA PRO A 70 -18.46 -20.70 3.91
C PRO A 70 -19.58 -20.88 2.86
N PRO A 71 -19.39 -21.75 1.86
CA PRO A 71 -20.45 -22.16 0.95
C PRO A 71 -21.62 -22.78 1.72
N GLU A 72 -22.83 -22.46 1.34
CA GLU A 72 -24.05 -23.04 1.91
C GLU A 72 -24.95 -23.61 0.81
N GLY A 73 -25.13 -24.90 0.81
CA GLY A 73 -25.89 -25.61 -0.23
C GLY A 73 -25.28 -25.38 -1.61
N THR A 74 -26.03 -24.74 -2.53
CA THR A 74 -25.58 -24.38 -3.89
C THR A 74 -24.99 -22.98 -3.96
N THR A 75 -25.02 -22.22 -2.84
CA THR A 75 -24.48 -20.85 -2.78
C THR A 75 -22.98 -20.90 -2.58
N ARG A 76 -22.22 -20.17 -3.41
CA ARG A 76 -20.78 -20.03 -3.25
C ARG A 76 -20.48 -19.28 -1.97
N GLY A 77 -19.38 -19.65 -1.31
CA GLY A 77 -18.86 -18.88 -0.19
C GLY A 77 -18.57 -17.44 -0.62
N ASN A 78 -18.57 -16.52 0.33
CA ASN A 78 -18.30 -15.11 0.11
C ASN A 78 -17.12 -14.65 0.94
N LEU A 79 -16.21 -13.88 0.34
CA LEU A 79 -15.09 -13.23 0.99
C LEU A 79 -15.24 -11.73 0.91
N ILE A 80 -14.87 -11.06 1.97
CA ILE A 80 -14.67 -9.61 1.97
C ILE A 80 -13.19 -9.34 2.06
N VAL A 81 -12.65 -8.69 1.04
CA VAL A 81 -11.21 -8.53 0.82
C VAL A 81 -10.84 -7.06 0.67
N VAL A 82 -9.72 -6.66 1.26
CA VAL A 82 -9.14 -5.34 1.05
C VAL A 82 -8.55 -5.27 -0.36
N SER A 83 -8.89 -4.21 -1.09
CA SER A 83 -8.27 -3.85 -2.36
C SER A 83 -7.71 -2.44 -2.23
N VAL A 84 -6.41 -2.27 -2.45
CA VAL A 84 -5.77 -0.97 -2.31
C VAL A 84 -5.81 -0.23 -3.63
N GLU A 85 -6.23 1.04 -3.60
CA GLU A 85 -6.21 1.91 -4.77
C GLU A 85 -4.78 2.18 -5.24
N ALA A 86 -4.59 2.21 -6.55
CA ALA A 86 -3.34 2.67 -7.10
C ALA A 86 -3.08 4.14 -6.69
N THR A 87 -1.86 4.40 -6.30
CA THR A 87 -1.38 5.73 -5.91
C THR A 87 -0.50 6.27 -7.03
N ASP A 88 -0.70 7.53 -7.40
CA ASP A 88 0.18 8.26 -8.31
C ASP A 88 1.48 8.59 -7.57
N VAL A 89 2.60 8.03 -8.03
CA VAL A 89 3.88 8.10 -7.35
C VAL A 89 4.98 8.61 -8.27
N LEU A 90 6.02 9.21 -7.65
CA LEU A 90 7.31 9.47 -8.27
C LEU A 90 8.31 8.41 -7.79
N VAL A 91 8.89 7.68 -8.73
CA VAL A 91 10.00 6.74 -8.50
C VAL A 91 11.29 7.47 -8.84
N ILE A 92 12.04 7.85 -7.84
CA ILE A 92 13.24 8.70 -7.94
C ILE A 92 14.46 7.79 -7.95
N ALA A 93 15.26 7.88 -9.01
CA ALA A 93 16.40 6.99 -9.26
C ALA A 93 17.71 7.82 -9.42
N PRO A 94 18.33 8.30 -8.32
CA PRO A 94 19.52 9.14 -8.37
C PRO A 94 20.72 8.40 -8.96
N ARG A 95 21.53 9.06 -9.77
CA ARG A 95 22.66 8.46 -10.50
C ARG A 95 23.90 8.21 -9.63
N THR A 96 24.01 8.94 -8.52
CA THR A 96 25.16 8.83 -7.62
C THR A 96 24.71 8.88 -6.16
N VAL A 97 25.55 8.38 -5.26
CA VAL A 97 25.31 8.48 -3.81
C VAL A 97 25.18 9.95 -3.37
N GLY A 98 26.00 10.85 -3.91
CA GLY A 98 25.92 12.28 -3.59
C GLY A 98 24.58 12.89 -4.00
N GLU A 99 24.08 12.56 -5.19
CA GLU A 99 22.75 12.99 -5.67
C GLU A 99 21.62 12.39 -4.81
N ALA A 100 21.76 11.12 -4.41
CA ALA A 100 20.80 10.47 -3.51
C ALA A 100 20.73 11.16 -2.15
N LEU A 101 21.86 11.42 -1.52
CA LEU A 101 21.95 12.10 -0.22
C LEU A 101 21.39 13.52 -0.30
N PHE A 102 21.75 14.28 -1.32
CA PHE A 102 21.23 15.63 -1.56
C PHE A 102 19.72 15.62 -1.72
N THR A 103 19.20 14.72 -2.56
CA THR A 103 17.76 14.61 -2.87
C THR A 103 16.98 14.20 -1.62
N ALA A 104 17.39 13.13 -0.94
CA ALA A 104 16.72 12.63 0.26
C ALA A 104 16.72 13.68 1.37
N HIS A 105 17.85 14.35 1.61
CA HIS A 105 17.94 15.42 2.61
C HIS A 105 17.02 16.61 2.27
N SER A 106 17.07 17.07 1.02
CA SER A 106 16.28 18.23 0.58
C SER A 106 14.78 17.98 0.63
N LEU A 107 14.34 16.79 0.26
CA LEU A 107 12.93 16.40 0.31
C LEU A 107 12.49 16.05 1.74
N GLY A 108 13.36 15.43 2.55
CA GLY A 108 13.11 15.14 3.95
C GLY A 108 12.90 16.41 4.78
N ASN A 109 13.66 17.49 4.53
CA ASN A 109 13.47 18.79 5.16
C ASN A 109 12.09 19.42 4.86
N ARG A 110 11.40 18.98 3.85
CA ARG A 110 10.02 19.38 3.52
C ARG A 110 8.97 18.46 4.13
N HIS A 111 9.38 17.56 5.02
CA HIS A 111 8.53 16.55 5.64
C HIS A 111 7.86 15.62 4.61
N LEU A 112 8.50 15.40 3.46
CA LEU A 112 8.01 14.47 2.46
C LEU A 112 8.01 13.05 3.01
N GLN A 113 6.86 12.38 2.89
CA GLN A 113 6.75 10.96 3.20
C GLN A 113 7.27 10.16 2.00
N ALA A 114 8.24 9.28 2.24
CA ALA A 114 8.83 8.46 1.21
C ALA A 114 9.08 7.04 1.70
N GLN A 115 9.18 6.11 0.74
CA GLN A 115 9.63 4.74 0.96
C GLN A 115 10.88 4.50 0.15
N PHE A 116 11.75 3.63 0.64
CA PHE A 116 13.00 3.28 -0.01
C PHE A 116 12.96 1.81 -0.42
N PHE A 117 13.32 1.54 -1.65
CA PHE A 117 13.30 0.21 -2.24
C PHE A 117 14.67 -0.14 -2.80
N GLY A 118 15.20 -1.30 -2.39
CA GLY A 118 16.45 -1.82 -2.91
C GLY A 118 16.33 -2.27 -4.37
N ALA A 119 17.46 -2.43 -5.02
CA ALA A 119 17.58 -2.86 -6.43
C ALA A 119 16.85 -4.17 -6.74
N GLU A 120 16.69 -5.06 -5.74
CA GLU A 120 16.00 -6.35 -5.90
C GLU A 120 14.46 -6.25 -5.82
N SER A 121 13.92 -5.11 -5.39
CA SER A 121 12.48 -4.86 -5.37
C SER A 121 11.91 -4.70 -6.78
N GLU A 122 10.60 -4.71 -6.92
CA GLU A 122 9.94 -4.43 -8.21
C GLU A 122 10.32 -3.06 -8.75
N PHE A 123 10.31 -2.02 -7.90
CA PHE A 123 10.70 -0.67 -8.28
C PHE A 123 12.20 -0.58 -8.62
N GLY A 124 13.05 -1.18 -7.80
CA GLY A 124 14.50 -1.17 -8.00
C GLY A 124 14.91 -1.90 -9.25
N ARG A 125 14.33 -3.07 -9.54
CA ARG A 125 14.60 -3.82 -10.78
C ARG A 125 14.22 -3.02 -12.03
N ALA A 126 13.11 -2.30 -12.00
CA ALA A 126 12.69 -1.45 -13.10
C ALA A 126 13.66 -0.28 -13.34
N ALA A 127 14.24 0.26 -12.29
CA ALA A 127 15.22 1.36 -12.33
C ALA A 127 16.68 0.88 -12.49
N GLY A 128 16.96 -0.41 -12.24
CA GLY A 128 18.32 -0.98 -12.22
C GLY A 128 19.16 -0.58 -11.01
N GLN A 129 18.54 -0.05 -9.94
CA GLN A 129 19.23 0.46 -8.74
C GLN A 129 18.26 0.66 -7.57
N ASP A 130 18.77 1.05 -6.42
CA ASP A 130 17.96 1.50 -5.29
C ASP A 130 17.22 2.79 -5.65
N VAL A 131 15.97 2.91 -5.17
CA VAL A 131 15.10 4.04 -5.48
C VAL A 131 14.39 4.58 -4.24
N MET A 132 14.02 5.84 -4.31
CA MET A 132 13.12 6.50 -3.37
C MET A 132 11.77 6.70 -4.05
N VAL A 133 10.68 6.31 -3.39
CA VAL A 133 9.32 6.44 -3.91
C VAL A 133 8.52 7.34 -2.98
N CYS A 134 7.84 8.33 -3.55
CA CYS A 134 6.93 9.21 -2.83
C CYS A 134 5.64 9.41 -3.61
N GLN A 135 4.58 9.88 -2.95
CA GLN A 135 3.38 10.29 -3.66
C GLN A 135 3.71 11.46 -4.60
N TYR A 136 3.00 11.49 -5.73
CA TYR A 136 3.15 12.60 -6.67
C TYR A 136 2.79 13.93 -5.99
N ASP A 137 3.71 14.86 -6.10
CA ASP A 137 3.53 16.27 -5.74
C ASP A 137 4.24 17.12 -6.79
N HIS A 138 3.55 18.12 -7.33
CA HIS A 138 4.12 18.97 -8.38
C HIS A 138 5.36 19.76 -7.91
N THR A 139 5.42 20.11 -6.62
CA THR A 139 6.60 20.83 -6.07
C THR A 139 7.81 19.92 -5.96
N VAL A 140 7.58 18.63 -5.69
CA VAL A 140 8.64 17.59 -5.71
C VAL A 140 9.11 17.38 -7.15
N ARG A 141 8.21 17.21 -8.10
CA ARG A 141 8.54 17.11 -9.52
C ARG A 141 9.38 18.31 -9.98
N ASP A 142 8.93 19.54 -9.69
CA ASP A 142 9.64 20.76 -10.08
C ASP A 142 11.05 20.86 -9.43
N PHE A 143 11.21 20.32 -8.22
CA PHE A 143 12.52 20.20 -7.58
C PHE A 143 13.42 19.23 -8.33
N LEU A 144 12.91 18.04 -8.66
CA LEU A 144 13.66 17.01 -9.40
C LEU A 144 14.07 17.51 -10.78
N ASP A 145 13.17 18.15 -11.51
CA ASP A 145 13.43 18.75 -12.83
C ASP A 145 14.52 19.81 -12.74
N ARG A 146 14.43 20.72 -11.75
CA ARG A 146 15.40 21.80 -11.55
C ARG A 146 16.81 21.30 -11.28
N HIS A 147 16.91 20.19 -10.54
CA HIS A 147 18.22 19.60 -10.18
C HIS A 147 18.65 18.47 -11.12
N GLY A 148 17.83 18.15 -12.13
CA GLY A 148 18.13 17.12 -13.11
C GLY A 148 18.21 15.71 -12.52
N VAL A 149 17.50 15.47 -11.40
CA VAL A 149 17.46 14.14 -10.77
C VAL A 149 16.49 13.24 -11.54
N PRO A 150 16.92 12.06 -11.99
CA PRO A 150 16.05 11.16 -12.75
C PRO A 150 14.89 10.62 -11.91
N TYR A 151 13.72 10.57 -12.51
CA TYR A 151 12.53 9.95 -11.92
C TYR A 151 11.58 9.46 -13.02
N THR A 152 10.66 8.56 -12.62
CA THR A 152 9.47 8.21 -13.40
C THR A 152 8.21 8.52 -12.58
N ARG A 153 7.09 8.75 -13.29
CA ARG A 153 5.77 8.91 -12.66
C ARG A 153 4.91 7.73 -13.05
N GLU A 154 4.34 7.06 -12.08
CA GLU A 154 3.61 5.81 -12.26
C GLU A 154 2.40 5.75 -11.33
N GLU A 155 1.36 5.00 -11.73
CA GLU A 155 0.31 4.57 -10.82
C GLU A 155 0.65 3.18 -10.28
N ARG A 156 0.77 3.06 -8.95
CA ARG A 156 1.17 1.82 -8.28
C ARG A 156 0.34 1.54 -7.04
N VAL A 157 -0.01 0.27 -6.85
CA VAL A 157 -0.54 -0.20 -5.58
C VAL A 157 0.60 -0.24 -4.57
N MET A 158 0.50 0.60 -3.55
CA MET A 158 1.50 0.64 -2.47
C MET A 158 1.08 -0.33 -1.38
N ALA A 159 1.86 -1.39 -1.19
CA ALA A 159 1.56 -2.44 -0.20
C ALA A 159 1.58 -1.92 1.25
N VAL A 160 2.28 -0.81 1.49
CA VAL A 160 2.41 -0.16 2.80
C VAL A 160 2.07 1.32 2.65
N PRO A 161 1.36 1.94 3.60
CA PRO A 161 1.05 3.36 3.55
C PRO A 161 2.34 4.21 3.63
N PHE A 162 2.33 5.36 2.97
CA PHE A 162 3.37 6.35 3.17
C PHE A 162 3.30 6.89 4.59
N ARG A 163 4.42 6.90 5.30
CA ARG A 163 4.56 7.40 6.66
C ARG A 163 5.73 8.37 6.77
N HIS A 164 5.65 9.27 7.74
CA HIS A 164 6.85 9.98 8.18
C HIS A 164 7.86 8.96 8.72
N ALA A 165 9.15 9.19 8.49
CA ALA A 165 10.19 8.39 9.11
C ALA A 165 9.94 8.37 10.62
N GLU A 166 9.63 7.21 11.17
CA GLU A 166 9.45 7.05 12.61
C GLU A 166 10.83 7.27 13.24
N HIS A 167 10.92 8.29 14.08
CA HIS A 167 12.02 8.39 15.03
C HIS A 167 11.79 7.26 16.04
N THR A 168 12.40 6.11 15.80
CA THR A 168 12.54 5.06 16.81
C THR A 168 13.48 5.60 17.88
N HIS A 169 12.92 6.02 19.00
CA HIS A 169 13.65 6.29 20.23
C HIS A 169 13.84 5.01 21.03
#